data_bb62a08c40f17fd5b3974a56b866632c
#
_entry.id   bb62a08c40f17fd5b3974a56b866632c
#
_cell.length_a   1.000
_cell.length_b   1.000
_cell.length_c   1.000
_cell.angle_alpha   90.00
_cell.angle_beta   90.00
_cell.angle_gamma   90.00
#
_symmetry.space_group_name_H-M   'P 1'
#
loop_
_entity.id
_entity.type
_entity.pdbx_description
1 polymer ?
#
loop_
_entity_poly.entity_id
_entity_poly.type
_entity_poly.pdbx_seq_one_letter_code
_entity_poly.pdbx_strand_id
1 'polypeptide(L)'
;KDSKHICFRLQCGNQSIALDSLKFCEARYRAGRRTYRLTDPLLGKGELNISVLAFPDAEGGIWRFTMKDMPEGALLHCYISEIRAKNLSRNGDMGADRADSFDAPQLPKEQKHYKLSLDGTTAYIVVEDQELRLPALVEGTSLYDKSEKWRSEIESSLQISTPDPYFNPLGGALAAAADGIWDGKIWLHGAIGWRSQLNGWRAAYIGDFIGWHDRARTHFDSYAASQVTDVPATIPHPTQDTALHLARSVKKWGTPHYSNGYICRTPYRKDQMHHYDMNLCYIDELLWHFNW
;
A
#
# COMPACT_ATOMS: atom_id res chain seq x y z
N LYS A 1 -6.66 14.34 2.12
CA LYS A 1 -7.23 13.09 2.66
C LYS A 1 -6.92 13.06 4.14
N ASP A 2 -7.95 12.87 4.94
CA ASP A 2 -7.78 12.70 6.38
C ASP A 2 -7.20 11.30 6.61
N SER A 3 -6.12 11.21 7.36
CA SER A 3 -5.49 9.95 7.74
C SER A 3 -5.40 9.88 9.25
N LYS A 4 -5.40 8.68 9.79
CA LYS A 4 -5.18 8.48 11.22
C LYS A 4 -3.70 8.24 11.48
N HIS A 5 -3.22 8.77 12.59
CA HIS A 5 -1.86 8.59 13.06
C HIS A 5 -1.87 7.80 14.36
N ILE A 6 -0.99 6.82 14.47
CA ILE A 6 -0.84 5.98 15.66
C ILE A 6 0.53 6.26 16.26
N CYS A 7 0.54 6.67 17.54
CA CYS A 7 1.76 6.86 18.31
C CYS A 7 1.79 5.91 19.48
N PHE A 8 2.98 5.45 19.82
CA PHE A 8 3.19 4.59 20.97
C PHE A 8 4.16 5.23 21.97
N ARG A 9 3.85 5.10 23.24
CA ARG A 9 4.74 5.47 24.35
C ARG A 9 4.84 4.31 25.32
N LEU A 10 6.07 3.97 25.68
CA LEU A 10 6.38 3.00 26.71
C LEU A 10 6.41 3.70 28.07
N GLN A 11 5.78 3.13 29.06
CA GLN A 11 5.84 3.57 30.45
C GLN A 11 6.34 2.45 31.34
N CYS A 12 7.34 2.75 32.20
CA CYS A 12 7.82 1.88 33.27
C CYS A 12 7.89 2.72 34.55
N GLY A 13 7.07 2.40 35.54
CA GLY A 13 6.89 3.22 36.72
C GLY A 13 6.46 4.66 36.37
N ASN A 14 7.23 5.64 36.85
CA ASN A 14 6.97 7.07 36.58
C ASN A 14 7.65 7.62 35.33
N GLN A 15 8.39 6.79 34.61
CA GLN A 15 9.09 7.21 33.39
C GLN A 15 8.32 6.79 32.14
N SER A 16 8.31 7.66 31.14
CA SER A 16 7.63 7.41 29.87
C SER A 16 8.46 7.95 28.72
N ILE A 17 8.60 7.14 27.65
CA ILE A 17 9.36 7.46 26.44
C ILE A 17 8.55 7.09 25.19
N ALA A 18 8.66 7.88 24.10
CA ALA A 18 8.09 7.49 22.83
C ALA A 18 8.86 6.29 22.23
N LEU A 19 8.17 5.36 21.56
CA LEU A 19 8.85 4.17 21.01
C LEU A 19 9.89 4.51 19.95
N ASP A 20 9.71 5.57 19.20
CA ASP A 20 10.68 6.08 18.22
C ASP A 20 11.92 6.74 18.84
N SER A 21 11.89 7.00 20.14
CA SER A 21 12.97 7.62 20.92
C SER A 21 13.75 6.63 21.78
N LEU A 22 13.43 5.32 21.68
CA LEU A 22 14.16 4.27 22.38
C LEU A 22 15.61 4.20 21.88
N LYS A 23 16.52 3.85 22.80
CA LYS A 23 17.96 3.84 22.54
C LYS A 23 18.37 2.87 21.44
N PHE A 24 17.67 1.74 21.31
CA PHE A 24 17.94 0.74 20.28
C PHE A 24 16.66 0.26 19.61
N CYS A 25 16.66 0.34 18.29
CA CYS A 25 15.59 -0.19 17.43
C CYS A 25 16.24 -0.89 16.22
N GLU A 26 16.05 -2.19 16.12
CA GLU A 26 16.34 -2.94 14.89
C GLU A 26 15.04 -3.15 14.13
N ALA A 27 14.95 -2.59 12.92
CA ALA A 27 13.80 -2.71 12.05
C ALA A 27 14.12 -3.59 10.84
N ARG A 28 13.29 -4.60 10.57
CA ARG A 28 13.42 -5.49 9.41
C ARG A 28 12.12 -5.51 8.60
N TYR A 29 12.26 -5.62 7.29
CA TYR A 29 11.15 -5.87 6.39
C TYR A 29 11.38 -7.19 5.65
N ARG A 30 10.33 -7.97 5.54
CA ARG A 30 10.32 -9.20 4.73
C ARG A 30 8.93 -9.41 4.13
N ALA A 31 8.83 -9.29 2.82
CA ALA A 31 7.65 -9.66 2.04
C ALA A 31 6.29 -9.42 2.74
N GLY A 32 5.96 -8.15 2.97
CA GLY A 32 4.69 -7.75 3.60
C GLY A 32 4.66 -7.79 5.13
N ARG A 33 5.76 -8.20 5.80
CA ARG A 33 5.88 -8.15 7.25
C ARG A 33 6.94 -7.13 7.69
N ARG A 34 6.58 -6.25 8.59
CA ARG A 34 7.51 -5.35 9.27
C ARG A 34 7.71 -5.81 10.71
N THR A 35 8.97 -5.93 11.14
CA THR A 35 9.31 -6.29 12.51
C THR A 35 10.23 -5.26 13.13
N TYR A 36 10.10 -5.09 14.45
CA TYR A 36 10.95 -4.21 15.24
C TYR A 36 11.39 -4.97 16.50
N ARG A 37 12.65 -4.87 16.82
CA ARG A 37 13.25 -5.33 18.08
C ARG A 37 13.73 -4.11 18.83
N LEU A 38 13.19 -3.91 20.02
CA LEU A 38 13.35 -2.68 20.80
C LEU A 38 13.96 -3.01 22.17
N THR A 39 15.01 -2.30 22.53
CA THR A 39 15.60 -2.31 23.88
C THR A 39 15.94 -0.90 24.33
N ASP A 40 15.89 -0.68 25.66
CA ASP A 40 16.18 0.61 26.26
C ASP A 40 16.60 0.40 27.71
N PRO A 41 17.45 1.27 28.30
CA PRO A 41 17.75 1.23 29.74
C PRO A 41 16.50 1.24 30.63
N LEU A 42 15.41 1.87 30.19
CA LEU A 42 14.12 1.87 30.87
C LEU A 42 13.51 0.47 31.01
N LEU A 43 13.81 -0.42 30.08
CA LEU A 43 13.38 -1.82 30.11
C LEU A 43 14.31 -2.73 30.91
N GLY A 44 15.46 -2.23 31.37
CA GLY A 44 16.46 -3.04 32.05
C GLY A 44 16.99 -4.17 31.15
N LYS A 45 16.64 -5.42 31.45
CA LYS A 45 16.95 -6.60 30.62
C LYS A 45 15.81 -6.90 29.60
N GLY A 46 14.72 -6.15 29.66
CA GLY A 46 13.53 -6.36 28.86
C GLY A 46 13.74 -6.10 27.38
N GLU A 47 13.02 -6.87 26.57
CA GLU A 47 12.99 -6.73 25.11
C GLU A 47 11.54 -6.72 24.64
N LEU A 48 11.20 -5.74 23.81
CA LEU A 48 9.90 -5.64 23.15
C LEU A 48 10.08 -5.88 21.65
N ASN A 49 9.43 -6.93 21.15
CA ASN A 49 9.38 -7.21 19.72
C ASN A 49 8.01 -6.88 19.18
N ILE A 50 7.95 -6.20 18.05
CA ILE A 50 6.72 -5.84 17.37
C ILE A 50 6.75 -6.45 15.97
N SER A 51 5.66 -7.12 15.58
CA SER A 51 5.47 -7.62 14.23
C SER A 51 4.15 -7.10 13.68
N VAL A 52 4.21 -6.53 12.47
CA VAL A 52 3.07 -5.85 11.83
C VAL A 52 2.73 -6.55 10.53
N LEU A 53 1.45 -6.90 10.37
CA LEU A 53 0.87 -7.51 9.19
C LEU A 53 -0.38 -6.75 8.75
N ALA A 54 -0.62 -6.70 7.43
CA ALA A 54 -1.89 -6.28 6.87
C ALA A 54 -2.92 -7.43 6.93
N PHE A 55 -4.20 -7.08 6.93
CA PHE A 55 -5.27 -8.05 6.76
C PHE A 55 -5.42 -8.45 5.28
N PRO A 56 -5.76 -9.73 4.99
CA PRO A 56 -5.98 -10.19 3.62
C PRO A 56 -7.29 -9.70 2.99
N ASP A 57 -8.30 -9.44 3.80
CA ASP A 57 -9.69 -9.27 3.39
C ASP A 57 -10.38 -8.03 4.01
N ALA A 58 -9.61 -7.15 4.65
CA ALA A 58 -10.11 -5.91 5.22
C ALA A 58 -9.07 -4.79 5.10
N GLU A 59 -9.52 -3.53 5.12
CA GLU A 59 -8.62 -2.37 5.22
C GLU A 59 -8.13 -2.24 6.67
N GLY A 60 -6.90 -2.70 6.92
CA GLY A 60 -6.34 -2.65 8.25
C GLY A 60 -5.14 -3.55 8.44
N GLY A 61 -4.83 -3.81 9.70
CA GLY A 61 -3.71 -4.66 10.07
C GLY A 61 -3.65 -4.97 11.55
N ILE A 62 -2.70 -5.81 11.88
CA ILE A 62 -2.49 -6.29 13.24
C ILE A 62 -1.04 -6.10 13.66
N TRP A 63 -0.85 -5.57 14.85
CA TRP A 63 0.43 -5.47 15.56
C TRP A 63 0.46 -6.56 16.63
N ARG A 64 1.41 -7.46 16.54
CA ARG A 64 1.73 -8.41 17.61
C ARG A 64 2.92 -7.87 18.39
N PHE A 65 2.74 -7.72 19.69
CA PHE A 65 3.77 -7.38 20.67
C PHE A 65 4.19 -8.66 21.38
N THR A 66 5.46 -8.98 21.35
CA THR A 66 6.03 -10.10 22.10
C THR A 66 7.02 -9.54 23.12
N MET A 67 6.80 -9.87 24.39
CA MET A 67 7.53 -9.34 25.53
C MET A 67 8.44 -10.41 26.10
N LYS A 68 9.66 -10.01 26.47
CA LYS A 68 10.62 -10.85 27.18
C LYS A 68 11.25 -10.04 28.30
N ASP A 69 11.29 -10.60 29.50
CA ASP A 69 11.93 -10.03 30.68
C ASP A 69 11.57 -8.57 30.97
N MET A 70 10.31 -8.20 30.71
CA MET A 70 9.81 -6.83 30.89
C MET A 70 9.77 -6.44 32.36
N PRO A 71 10.01 -5.16 32.70
CA PRO A 71 9.77 -4.65 34.05
C PRO A 71 8.31 -4.85 34.47
N GLU A 72 8.09 -5.17 35.74
CA GLU A 72 6.76 -5.29 36.31
C GLU A 72 5.94 -3.99 36.13
N GLY A 73 4.69 -4.11 35.73
CA GLY A 73 3.79 -2.98 35.50
C GLY A 73 4.15 -2.12 34.29
N ALA A 74 4.96 -2.63 33.36
CA ALA A 74 5.23 -1.94 32.11
C ALA A 74 3.96 -1.80 31.25
N LEU A 75 3.73 -0.60 30.72
CA LEU A 75 2.55 -0.27 29.91
C LEU A 75 2.97 0.30 28.55
N LEU A 76 2.23 -0.10 27.53
CA LEU A 76 2.27 0.56 26.23
C LEU A 76 1.03 1.44 26.06
N HIS A 77 1.25 2.73 25.94
CA HIS A 77 0.23 3.69 25.63
C HIS A 77 0.15 3.84 24.11
N CYS A 78 -1.03 3.64 23.56
CA CYS A 78 -1.33 3.84 22.15
C CYS A 78 -2.26 5.03 22.01
N TYR A 79 -1.86 6.00 21.21
CA TYR A 79 -2.63 7.19 20.88
C TYR A 79 -3.01 7.14 19.41
N ILE A 80 -4.29 7.28 19.10
CA ILE A 80 -4.77 7.43 17.76
C ILE A 80 -5.45 8.77 17.59
N SER A 81 -5.08 9.48 16.55
CA SER A 81 -5.60 10.80 16.24
C SER A 81 -5.90 10.96 14.77
N GLU A 82 -6.83 11.82 14.43
CA GLU A 82 -7.02 12.25 13.06
C GLU A 82 -5.95 13.27 12.70
N ILE A 83 -5.30 13.06 11.58
CA ILE A 83 -4.36 14.01 11.02
C ILE A 83 -4.93 14.51 9.71
N ARG A 84 -5.11 15.82 9.62
CA ARG A 84 -5.24 16.45 8.32
C ARG A 84 -3.88 16.48 7.67
N ALA A 85 -3.66 15.58 6.72
CA ALA A 85 -2.49 15.67 5.87
C ALA A 85 -2.50 17.06 5.21
N LYS A 86 -1.37 17.75 5.21
CA LYS A 86 -1.20 18.93 4.36
C LYS A 86 -1.62 18.51 2.94
N ASN A 87 -2.33 19.37 2.24
CA ASN A 87 -2.71 19.12 0.87
C ASN A 87 -1.44 19.01 0.03
N LEU A 88 -1.08 17.79 -0.31
CA LEU A 88 -0.03 17.54 -1.28
C LEU A 88 -0.59 17.88 -2.66
N SER A 89 0.03 18.84 -3.34
CA SER A 89 -0.43 19.33 -4.64
C SER A 89 -0.29 18.26 -5.73
N ARG A 90 0.67 17.37 -5.58
CA ARG A 90 1.00 16.28 -6.50
C ARG A 90 0.93 14.89 -5.85
N ASN A 91 0.12 14.73 -4.80
CA ASN A 91 -0.05 13.46 -4.08
C ASN A 91 1.24 12.87 -3.49
N GLY A 92 2.21 13.69 -3.18
CA GLY A 92 3.51 13.26 -2.65
C GLY A 92 4.53 12.90 -3.73
N ASP A 93 4.31 13.33 -4.97
CA ASP A 93 5.26 13.14 -6.07
C ASP A 93 6.57 13.86 -5.76
N MET A 94 7.66 13.09 -5.67
CA MET A 94 8.97 13.59 -5.26
C MET A 94 9.47 14.69 -6.19
N GLY A 95 9.87 15.81 -5.61
CA GLY A 95 10.33 16.99 -6.32
C GLY A 95 9.23 17.91 -6.83
N ALA A 96 7.96 17.52 -6.76
CA ALA A 96 6.81 18.34 -7.14
C ALA A 96 6.11 18.99 -5.94
N ASP A 97 6.10 18.31 -4.79
CA ASP A 97 5.63 18.87 -3.54
C ASP A 97 6.80 19.46 -2.75
N ARG A 98 6.52 20.52 -1.99
CA ARG A 98 7.52 21.22 -1.19
C ARG A 98 8.04 20.34 -0.06
N ALA A 99 9.31 20.49 0.33
CA ALA A 99 9.92 19.72 1.40
C ALA A 99 9.15 19.82 2.73
N ASP A 100 8.65 21.02 3.08
CA ASP A 100 7.86 21.25 4.28
C ASP A 100 6.49 20.56 4.29
N SER A 101 6.03 20.04 3.15
CA SER A 101 4.83 19.22 3.05
C SER A 101 5.00 17.82 3.67
N PHE A 102 6.24 17.38 3.82
CA PHE A 102 6.60 16.09 4.41
C PHE A 102 7.00 16.18 5.88
N ASP A 103 7.01 17.38 6.46
CA ASP A 103 7.28 17.56 7.89
C ASP A 103 6.24 16.81 8.72
N ALA A 104 6.68 16.26 9.84
CA ALA A 104 5.80 15.57 10.78
C ALA A 104 4.62 16.49 11.17
N PRO A 105 3.38 16.05 10.98
CA PRO A 105 2.23 16.87 11.33
C PRO A 105 2.18 17.07 12.83
N GLN A 106 1.73 18.26 13.26
CA GLN A 106 1.43 18.47 14.66
C GLN A 106 0.24 17.59 15.06
N LEU A 107 0.42 16.80 16.12
CA LEU A 107 -0.65 15.97 16.64
C LEU A 107 -1.81 16.83 17.14
N PRO A 108 -3.06 16.52 16.80
CA PRO A 108 -4.21 17.23 17.31
C PRO A 108 -4.32 17.04 18.83
N LYS A 109 -4.98 17.99 19.50
CA LYS A 109 -5.17 17.95 20.97
C LYS A 109 -6.05 16.79 21.42
N GLU A 110 -7.01 16.38 20.57
CA GLU A 110 -7.91 15.27 20.85
C GLU A 110 -7.37 13.98 20.24
N GLN A 111 -7.04 13.04 21.13
CA GLN A 111 -6.54 11.72 20.77
C GLN A 111 -7.32 10.66 21.54
N LYS A 112 -7.74 9.60 20.86
CA LYS A 112 -8.19 8.39 21.57
C LYS A 112 -6.97 7.72 22.17
N HIS A 113 -7.08 7.29 23.41
CA HIS A 113 -5.98 6.71 24.17
C HIS A 113 -6.34 5.30 24.65
N TYR A 114 -5.45 4.37 24.39
CA TYR A 114 -5.54 2.97 24.81
C TYR A 114 -4.32 2.60 25.62
N LYS A 115 -4.50 1.69 26.58
CA LYS A 115 -3.40 1.15 27.40
C LYS A 115 -3.34 -0.36 27.21
N LEU A 116 -2.15 -0.84 26.89
CA LEU A 116 -1.85 -2.27 26.77
C LEU A 116 -0.85 -2.63 27.86
N SER A 117 -1.21 -3.61 28.72
CA SER A 117 -0.26 -4.18 29.68
C SER A 117 0.80 -4.99 28.95
N LEU A 118 2.04 -4.85 29.39
CA LEU A 118 3.19 -5.62 28.91
C LEU A 118 3.65 -6.69 29.94
N ASP A 119 2.79 -7.04 30.90
CA ASP A 119 3.10 -8.05 31.93
C ASP A 119 3.01 -9.49 31.41
N GLY A 120 2.38 -9.70 30.25
CA GLY A 120 2.29 -11.00 29.60
C GLY A 120 3.46 -11.29 28.67
N THR A 121 3.33 -12.36 27.87
CA THR A 121 4.31 -12.71 26.83
C THR A 121 3.94 -12.21 25.46
N THR A 122 2.63 -12.02 25.21
CA THR A 122 2.10 -11.60 23.91
C THR A 122 0.85 -10.75 24.07
N ALA A 123 0.73 -9.72 23.26
CA ALA A 123 -0.45 -8.88 23.16
C ALA A 123 -0.65 -8.38 21.73
N TYR A 124 -1.85 -7.89 21.42
CA TYR A 124 -2.21 -7.46 20.08
C TYR A 124 -2.91 -6.11 20.07
N ILE A 125 -2.67 -5.37 18.99
CA ILE A 125 -3.47 -4.20 18.59
C ILE A 125 -3.97 -4.47 17.19
N VAL A 126 -5.24 -4.21 16.95
CA VAL A 126 -5.88 -4.28 15.63
C VAL A 126 -6.35 -2.90 15.23
N VAL A 127 -6.10 -2.56 13.98
CA VAL A 127 -6.74 -1.42 13.32
C VAL A 127 -7.47 -1.95 12.10
N GLU A 128 -8.76 -1.72 12.04
CA GLU A 128 -9.63 -2.18 10.97
C GLU A 128 -10.67 -1.08 10.69
N ASP A 129 -10.90 -0.76 9.44
CA ASP A 129 -11.79 0.32 9.01
C ASP A 129 -11.57 1.63 9.77
N GLN A 130 -10.30 1.95 10.03
CA GLN A 130 -9.85 3.13 10.79
C GLN A 130 -10.20 3.13 12.29
N GLU A 131 -10.73 2.05 12.83
CA GLU A 131 -10.96 1.88 14.27
C GLU A 131 -9.85 1.03 14.90
N LEU A 132 -9.41 1.44 16.10
CA LEU A 132 -8.41 0.71 16.88
C LEU A 132 -9.10 -0.07 18.00
N ARG A 133 -8.70 -1.30 18.19
CA ARG A 133 -9.15 -2.15 19.30
C ARG A 133 -8.01 -3.02 19.85
N LEU A 134 -8.18 -3.44 21.08
CA LEU A 134 -7.31 -4.38 21.78
C LEU A 134 -8.05 -5.74 21.86
N PRO A 135 -7.77 -6.68 20.94
CA PRO A 135 -8.45 -7.97 20.95
C PRO A 135 -7.99 -8.83 22.14
N ALA A 136 -8.83 -9.77 22.55
CA ALA A 136 -8.42 -10.82 23.46
C ALA A 136 -7.29 -11.66 22.84
N LEU A 137 -6.45 -12.28 23.67
CA LEU A 137 -5.28 -13.04 23.21
C LEU A 137 -5.63 -14.10 22.15
N VAL A 138 -6.68 -14.88 22.38
CA VAL A 138 -7.12 -15.94 21.45
C VAL A 138 -7.55 -15.35 20.11
N GLU A 139 -8.32 -14.28 20.12
CA GLU A 139 -8.75 -13.59 18.91
C GLU A 139 -7.56 -12.98 18.16
N GLY A 140 -6.68 -12.26 18.87
CA GLY A 140 -5.49 -11.65 18.29
C GLY A 140 -4.56 -12.69 17.65
N THR A 141 -4.40 -13.85 18.31
CA THR A 141 -3.62 -14.96 17.74
C THR A 141 -4.23 -15.47 16.45
N SER A 142 -5.54 -15.71 16.44
CA SER A 142 -6.25 -16.19 15.24
C SER A 142 -6.15 -15.22 14.06
N LEU A 143 -6.34 -13.94 14.32
CA LEU A 143 -6.22 -12.89 13.28
C LEU A 143 -4.79 -12.77 12.75
N TYR A 144 -3.82 -12.85 13.64
CA TYR A 144 -2.40 -12.78 13.26
C TYR A 144 -2.00 -14.00 12.41
N ASP A 145 -2.40 -15.21 12.81
CA ASP A 145 -2.07 -16.45 12.10
C ASP A 145 -2.74 -16.49 10.72
N LYS A 146 -3.97 -16.00 10.59
CA LYS A 146 -4.64 -15.82 9.29
C LYS A 146 -3.86 -14.88 8.38
N SER A 147 -3.44 -13.74 8.90
CA SER A 147 -2.67 -12.73 8.15
C SER A 147 -1.29 -13.26 7.77
N GLU A 148 -0.61 -13.98 8.67
CA GLU A 148 0.70 -14.58 8.40
C GLU A 148 0.61 -15.69 7.37
N LYS A 149 -0.43 -16.51 7.40
CA LYS A 149 -0.68 -17.54 6.39
C LYS A 149 -0.83 -16.90 5.02
N TRP A 150 -1.70 -15.90 4.88
CA TRP A 150 -1.88 -15.14 3.64
C TRP A 150 -0.56 -14.52 3.15
N ARG A 151 0.13 -13.82 4.02
CA ARG A 151 1.43 -13.22 3.70
C ARG A 151 2.43 -14.26 3.19
N SER A 152 2.48 -15.45 3.84
CA SER A 152 3.40 -16.51 3.47
C SER A 152 3.05 -17.12 2.11
N GLU A 153 1.77 -17.25 1.79
CA GLU A 153 1.29 -17.70 0.48
C GLU A 153 1.73 -16.71 -0.62
N ILE A 154 1.55 -15.40 -0.39
CA ILE A 154 2.03 -14.37 -1.31
C ILE A 154 3.56 -14.40 -1.45
N GLU A 155 4.30 -14.47 -0.34
CA GLU A 155 5.77 -14.55 -0.37
C GLU A 155 6.25 -15.75 -1.20
N SER A 156 5.56 -16.88 -1.14
CA SER A 156 5.94 -18.10 -1.84
C SER A 156 5.63 -18.09 -3.34
N SER A 157 4.83 -17.14 -3.83
CA SER A 157 4.45 -17.05 -5.24
C SER A 157 5.63 -16.77 -6.18
N LEU A 158 6.68 -16.13 -5.65
CA LEU A 158 7.92 -15.89 -6.42
C LEU A 158 9.13 -16.16 -5.53
N GLN A 159 9.90 -17.17 -5.87
CA GLN A 159 11.10 -17.55 -5.14
C GLN A 159 12.35 -17.30 -5.98
N ILE A 160 13.34 -16.66 -5.37
CA ILE A 160 14.66 -16.42 -5.96
C ILE A 160 15.70 -17.13 -5.09
N SER A 161 16.56 -17.90 -5.71
CA SER A 161 17.68 -18.56 -5.05
C SER A 161 18.98 -18.25 -5.79
N THR A 162 19.83 -17.44 -5.17
CA THR A 162 21.13 -17.02 -5.70
C THR A 162 22.19 -17.13 -4.60
N PRO A 163 23.48 -17.08 -4.96
CA PRO A 163 24.55 -16.98 -3.95
C PRO A 163 24.49 -15.70 -3.12
N ASP A 164 23.82 -14.66 -3.60
CA ASP A 164 23.68 -13.39 -2.89
C ASP A 164 22.43 -13.41 -2.00
N PRO A 165 22.60 -13.40 -0.64
CA PRO A 165 21.49 -13.45 0.28
C PRO A 165 20.60 -12.19 0.26
N TYR A 166 21.08 -11.08 -0.30
CA TYR A 166 20.30 -9.83 -0.41
C TYR A 166 19.32 -9.86 -1.60
N PHE A 167 19.58 -10.69 -2.62
CA PHE A 167 18.66 -10.87 -3.74
C PHE A 167 17.54 -11.87 -3.43
N ASN A 168 17.78 -12.86 -2.60
CA ASN A 168 16.82 -13.94 -2.36
C ASN A 168 15.46 -13.44 -1.80
N PRO A 169 15.40 -12.44 -0.89
CA PRO A 169 14.12 -11.91 -0.42
C PRO A 169 13.34 -11.09 -1.46
N LEU A 170 13.97 -10.71 -2.59
CA LEU A 170 13.35 -9.83 -3.59
C LEU A 170 12.13 -10.49 -4.25
N GLY A 171 12.15 -11.81 -4.50
CA GLY A 171 11.03 -12.52 -5.09
C GLY A 171 9.74 -12.31 -4.31
N GLY A 172 9.75 -12.68 -3.04
CA GLY A 172 8.60 -12.50 -2.17
C GLY A 172 8.21 -11.02 -1.97
N ALA A 173 9.18 -10.11 -1.96
CA ALA A 173 8.90 -8.67 -1.86
C ALA A 173 8.18 -8.14 -3.12
N LEU A 174 8.55 -8.60 -4.31
CA LEU A 174 7.87 -8.26 -5.56
C LEU A 174 6.44 -8.81 -5.59
N ALA A 175 6.24 -10.06 -5.18
CA ALA A 175 4.90 -10.64 -5.05
C ALA A 175 4.03 -9.84 -4.08
N ALA A 176 4.56 -9.48 -2.89
CA ALA A 176 3.85 -8.66 -1.92
C ALA A 176 3.53 -7.24 -2.45
N ALA A 177 4.43 -6.65 -3.25
CA ALA A 177 4.17 -5.37 -3.89
C ALA A 177 3.07 -5.46 -4.95
N ALA A 178 3.06 -6.52 -5.76
CA ALA A 178 2.01 -6.77 -6.75
C ALA A 178 0.63 -7.03 -6.11
N ASP A 179 0.60 -7.76 -4.99
CA ASP A 179 -0.62 -7.95 -4.21
C ASP A 179 -1.13 -6.63 -3.62
N GLY A 180 -0.23 -5.79 -3.08
CA GLY A 180 -0.56 -4.50 -2.47
C GLY A 180 -1.14 -3.45 -3.42
N ILE A 181 -0.97 -3.61 -4.73
CA ILE A 181 -1.57 -2.74 -5.75
C ILE A 181 -2.78 -3.38 -6.45
N TRP A 182 -3.20 -4.57 -6.07
CA TRP A 182 -4.42 -5.21 -6.53
C TRP A 182 -5.63 -4.66 -5.79
N ASP A 183 -6.68 -4.23 -6.51
CA ASP A 183 -7.90 -3.66 -5.92
C ASP A 183 -9.09 -4.64 -5.90
N GLY A 184 -8.85 -5.89 -6.25
CA GLY A 184 -9.86 -6.92 -6.39
C GLY A 184 -10.32 -7.15 -7.83
N LYS A 185 -9.98 -6.23 -8.76
CA LYS A 185 -10.33 -6.33 -10.19
C LYS A 185 -9.19 -5.97 -11.13
N ILE A 186 -8.38 -4.99 -10.76
CA ILE A 186 -7.26 -4.53 -11.59
C ILE A 186 -6.04 -4.23 -10.75
N TRP A 187 -4.86 -4.28 -11.36
CA TRP A 187 -3.67 -3.70 -10.78
C TRP A 187 -3.66 -2.19 -10.99
N LEU A 188 -3.40 -1.47 -9.91
CA LEU A 188 -3.31 -0.03 -9.88
C LEU A 188 -1.89 0.44 -10.20
N HIS A 189 -1.76 1.71 -10.59
CA HIS A 189 -0.45 2.31 -10.87
C HIS A 189 0.49 2.31 -9.65
N GLY A 190 -0.04 2.46 -8.45
CA GLY A 190 0.73 2.43 -7.21
C GLY A 190 -0.12 2.17 -5.98
N ALA A 191 0.54 2.03 -4.83
CA ALA A 191 -0.11 1.61 -3.59
C ALA A 191 -0.66 2.77 -2.75
N ILE A 192 -0.09 3.97 -2.86
CA ILE A 192 -0.40 5.11 -1.99
C ILE A 192 -0.82 6.33 -2.80
N GLY A 193 0.08 7.24 -3.10
CA GLY A 193 -0.20 8.50 -3.78
C GLY A 193 -0.72 8.33 -5.21
N TRP A 194 -0.20 7.35 -5.90
CA TRP A 194 -0.56 7.00 -7.26
C TRP A 194 -1.47 5.75 -7.34
N ARG A 195 -2.33 5.56 -6.35
CA ARG A 195 -3.35 4.51 -6.37
C ARG A 195 -4.45 4.84 -7.38
N SER A 196 -4.09 4.84 -8.64
CA SER A 196 -4.96 5.20 -9.77
C SER A 196 -4.97 4.10 -10.81
N GLN A 197 -6.05 4.08 -11.59
CA GLN A 197 -6.25 3.13 -12.67
C GLN A 197 -5.49 3.59 -13.91
N LEU A 198 -4.85 2.67 -14.60
CA LEU A 198 -4.19 2.87 -15.91
C LEU A 198 -4.23 1.57 -16.68
N ASN A 199 -4.84 1.59 -17.84
CA ASN A 199 -5.13 0.40 -18.65
C ASN A 199 -3.91 -0.30 -19.25
N GLY A 200 -2.79 0.33 -19.40
CA GLY A 200 -1.55 -0.25 -19.91
C GLY A 200 -0.41 -0.10 -18.91
N TRP A 201 -0.69 -0.24 -17.61
CA TRP A 201 0.34 -0.13 -16.61
C TRP A 201 1.04 -1.47 -16.38
N ARG A 202 2.34 -1.46 -16.44
CA ARG A 202 3.25 -2.64 -16.41
C ARG A 202 3.03 -3.65 -15.27
N ALA A 203 2.24 -3.31 -14.26
CA ALA A 203 1.94 -4.24 -13.17
C ALA A 203 1.20 -5.50 -13.64
N ALA A 204 0.47 -5.43 -14.75
CA ALA A 204 -0.25 -6.58 -15.29
C ALA A 204 0.68 -7.70 -15.77
N TYR A 205 1.90 -7.40 -16.20
CA TYR A 205 2.86 -8.43 -16.61
C TYR A 205 3.19 -9.43 -15.50
N ILE A 206 3.23 -8.97 -14.23
CA ILE A 206 3.64 -9.86 -13.14
C ILE A 206 2.64 -10.98 -12.87
N GLY A 207 1.35 -10.78 -13.18
CA GLY A 207 0.29 -11.73 -12.86
C GLY A 207 0.58 -13.12 -13.39
N ASP A 208 0.89 -13.24 -14.67
CA ASP A 208 1.17 -14.52 -15.32
C ASP A 208 2.50 -15.10 -14.86
N PHE A 209 3.55 -14.29 -14.69
CA PHE A 209 4.87 -14.73 -14.24
C PHE A 209 4.85 -15.40 -12.86
N ILE A 210 3.92 -15.03 -11.99
CA ILE A 210 3.79 -15.61 -10.64
C ILE A 210 2.58 -16.55 -10.50
N GLY A 211 1.95 -16.93 -11.62
CA GLY A 211 0.84 -17.89 -11.65
C GLY A 211 -0.53 -17.32 -11.26
N TRP A 212 -0.70 -16.00 -11.25
CA TRP A 212 -1.97 -15.34 -10.94
C TRP A 212 -2.82 -15.08 -12.20
N HIS A 213 -2.97 -16.11 -13.02
CA HIS A 213 -3.67 -16.03 -14.33
C HIS A 213 -5.11 -15.54 -14.19
N ASP A 214 -5.83 -15.94 -13.14
CA ASP A 214 -7.21 -15.47 -12.91
C ASP A 214 -7.26 -13.98 -12.60
N ARG A 215 -6.28 -13.44 -11.86
CA ARG A 215 -6.17 -11.99 -11.64
C ARG A 215 -5.83 -11.27 -12.94
N ALA A 216 -4.91 -11.82 -13.74
CA ALA A 216 -4.55 -11.26 -15.04
C ALA A 216 -5.76 -11.21 -15.96
N ARG A 217 -6.51 -12.32 -16.08
CA ARG A 217 -7.76 -12.36 -16.85
C ARG A 217 -8.76 -11.31 -16.34
N THR A 218 -9.00 -11.25 -15.05
CA THR A 218 -9.94 -10.27 -14.45
C THR A 218 -9.52 -8.84 -14.76
N HIS A 219 -8.22 -8.54 -14.71
CA HIS A 219 -7.67 -7.23 -15.08
C HIS A 219 -8.00 -6.88 -16.55
N PHE A 220 -7.65 -7.77 -17.48
CA PHE A 220 -7.86 -7.54 -18.90
C PHE A 220 -9.34 -7.45 -19.26
N ASP A 221 -10.19 -8.33 -18.74
CA ASP A 221 -11.63 -8.30 -18.96
C ASP A 221 -12.26 -6.99 -18.42
N SER A 222 -11.81 -6.53 -17.26
CA SER A 222 -12.29 -5.28 -16.68
C SER A 222 -12.01 -4.06 -17.57
N TYR A 223 -10.84 -4.02 -18.18
CA TYR A 223 -10.50 -2.96 -19.13
C TYR A 223 -11.15 -3.16 -20.50
N ALA A 224 -11.23 -4.38 -21.00
CA ALA A 224 -11.95 -4.68 -22.25
C ALA A 224 -13.42 -4.22 -22.20
N ALA A 225 -14.07 -4.42 -21.04
CA ALA A 225 -15.44 -3.94 -20.81
C ALA A 225 -15.58 -2.40 -20.88
N SER A 226 -14.48 -1.66 -20.77
CA SER A 226 -14.46 -0.19 -20.92
C SER A 226 -14.23 0.29 -22.35
N GLN A 227 -14.14 -0.63 -23.31
CA GLN A 227 -13.90 -0.29 -24.70
C GLN A 227 -15.03 0.60 -25.27
N VAL A 228 -14.62 1.65 -25.97
CA VAL A 228 -15.55 2.54 -26.64
C VAL A 228 -16.00 1.92 -27.97
N THR A 229 -17.31 1.70 -28.12
CA THR A 229 -17.92 1.05 -29.30
C THR A 229 -19.03 1.86 -29.93
N ASP A 230 -19.34 3.01 -29.35
CA ASP A 230 -20.54 3.84 -29.70
C ASP A 230 -20.19 5.17 -30.36
N VAL A 231 -18.98 5.30 -30.89
CA VAL A 231 -18.53 6.49 -31.59
C VAL A 231 -18.12 6.16 -33.03
N PRO A 232 -18.13 7.14 -33.97
CA PRO A 232 -17.65 6.93 -35.33
C PRO A 232 -16.19 6.43 -35.34
N ALA A 233 -15.87 5.58 -36.30
CA ALA A 233 -14.50 5.03 -36.45
C ALA A 233 -13.45 6.08 -36.83
N THR A 234 -13.86 7.29 -37.22
CA THR A 234 -12.95 8.39 -37.58
C THR A 234 -12.59 9.24 -36.39
N ILE A 235 -11.31 9.32 -36.09
CA ILE A 235 -10.78 10.27 -35.12
C ILE A 235 -10.70 11.64 -35.79
N PRO A 236 -11.30 12.71 -35.22
CA PRO A 236 -11.03 14.05 -35.68
C PRO A 236 -9.52 14.32 -35.60
N HIS A 237 -8.93 14.75 -36.69
CA HIS A 237 -7.51 15.12 -36.69
C HIS A 237 -7.21 16.06 -35.51
N PRO A 238 -6.19 15.79 -34.69
CA PRO A 238 -5.74 16.76 -33.71
C PRO A 238 -5.34 18.02 -34.47
N THR A 239 -5.96 19.14 -34.12
CA THR A 239 -5.57 20.43 -34.66
C THR A 239 -4.13 20.73 -34.25
N GLN A 240 -3.25 20.87 -35.22
CA GLN A 240 -1.89 21.33 -34.96
C GLN A 240 -1.92 22.78 -34.47
N ASP A 241 -1.14 23.09 -33.45
CA ASP A 241 -0.81 24.47 -33.16
C ASP A 241 0.31 24.90 -34.10
N THR A 242 -0.07 25.50 -35.21
CA THR A 242 0.88 25.97 -36.25
C THR A 242 1.75 27.13 -35.79
N ALA A 243 1.28 27.93 -34.81
CA ALA A 243 2.04 29.05 -34.27
C ALA A 243 3.19 28.57 -33.35
N LEU A 244 3.00 27.46 -32.67
CA LEU A 244 4.00 26.86 -31.79
C LEU A 244 4.74 25.70 -32.44
N HIS A 245 4.49 25.39 -33.71
CA HIS A 245 5.04 24.21 -34.40
C HIS A 245 4.82 22.88 -33.64
N LEU A 246 3.74 22.79 -32.86
CA LEU A 246 3.41 21.60 -32.08
C LEU A 246 2.46 20.70 -32.85
N ALA A 247 2.77 19.42 -32.86
CA ALA A 247 1.97 18.40 -33.53
C ALA A 247 0.67 18.03 -32.80
N ARG A 248 0.38 18.62 -31.64
CA ARG A 248 -0.81 18.33 -30.84
C ARG A 248 -1.68 19.56 -30.63
N SER A 249 -2.99 19.28 -30.51
CA SER A 249 -3.97 20.32 -30.22
C SER A 249 -3.77 20.95 -28.84
N VAL A 250 -3.83 22.28 -28.78
CA VAL A 250 -3.99 23.07 -27.55
C VAL A 250 -5.44 23.13 -27.08
N LYS A 251 -6.32 22.28 -27.58
CA LYS A 251 -7.70 22.26 -27.14
C LYS A 251 -7.81 22.05 -25.64
N LYS A 252 -8.77 22.74 -25.04
CA LYS A 252 -9.10 22.59 -23.64
C LYS A 252 -9.27 21.11 -23.31
N TRP A 253 -8.61 20.66 -22.27
CA TRP A 253 -8.86 19.38 -21.65
C TRP A 253 -10.37 19.21 -21.42
N GLY A 254 -10.94 18.10 -21.84
CA GLY A 254 -12.35 17.83 -21.65
C GLY A 254 -13.18 17.74 -22.91
N THR A 255 -12.60 17.87 -24.09
CA THR A 255 -13.30 17.52 -25.34
C THR A 255 -13.03 16.04 -25.63
N PRO A 256 -14.01 15.13 -25.47
CA PRO A 256 -13.80 13.71 -25.74
C PRO A 256 -13.55 13.51 -27.24
N HIS A 257 -12.42 12.92 -27.57
CA HIS A 257 -12.11 12.44 -28.89
C HIS A 257 -11.85 10.93 -28.80
N TYR A 258 -12.86 10.20 -28.36
CA TYR A 258 -12.78 8.76 -28.40
C TYR A 258 -12.82 8.28 -29.84
N SER A 259 -11.94 7.35 -30.17
CA SER A 259 -12.13 6.52 -31.34
C SER A 259 -12.83 5.22 -30.95
N ASN A 260 -13.53 4.65 -31.90
CA ASN A 260 -14.02 3.30 -31.74
C ASN A 260 -12.86 2.34 -31.49
N GLY A 261 -13.01 1.49 -30.49
CA GLY A 261 -11.97 0.58 -30.04
C GLY A 261 -11.07 1.10 -28.91
N TYR A 262 -11.16 2.38 -28.53
CA TYR A 262 -10.36 2.95 -27.44
C TYR A 262 -10.71 2.30 -26.10
N ILE A 263 -9.70 1.87 -25.34
CA ILE A 263 -9.83 1.35 -23.99
C ILE A 263 -9.67 2.51 -23.01
N CYS A 264 -10.69 2.76 -22.18
CA CYS A 264 -10.66 3.86 -21.22
C CYS A 264 -9.67 3.60 -20.09
N ARG A 265 -9.05 4.67 -19.58
CA ARG A 265 -8.16 4.63 -18.43
C ARG A 265 -8.83 4.05 -17.18
N THR A 266 -10.10 4.39 -16.98
CA THR A 266 -10.90 3.96 -15.85
C THR A 266 -11.91 2.91 -16.32
N PRO A 267 -11.81 1.64 -15.92
CA PRO A 267 -12.62 0.56 -16.48
C PRO A 267 -14.12 0.69 -16.16
N TYR A 268 -14.49 1.45 -15.14
CA TYR A 268 -15.89 1.56 -14.70
C TYR A 268 -16.62 2.79 -15.24
N ARG A 269 -15.93 3.64 -15.99
CA ARG A 269 -16.50 4.84 -16.58
C ARG A 269 -15.68 5.28 -17.78
N LYS A 270 -16.36 5.85 -18.78
CA LYS A 270 -15.69 6.55 -19.87
C LYS A 270 -15.10 7.85 -19.31
N ASP A 271 -13.78 7.93 -19.20
CA ASP A 271 -13.10 9.15 -18.80
C ASP A 271 -12.64 9.94 -20.05
N GLN A 272 -12.43 11.24 -19.85
CA GLN A 272 -12.07 12.14 -20.94
C GLN A 272 -10.55 12.24 -21.16
N MET A 273 -9.77 11.45 -20.45
CA MET A 273 -8.32 11.50 -20.51
C MET A 273 -7.83 10.49 -21.55
N HIS A 274 -7.18 10.98 -22.59
CA HIS A 274 -6.63 10.16 -23.66
C HIS A 274 -5.22 9.70 -23.34
N HIS A 275 -5.04 8.40 -23.23
CA HIS A 275 -3.77 7.73 -23.08
C HIS A 275 -3.60 6.71 -24.20
N TYR A 276 -3.25 7.19 -25.39
CA TYR A 276 -3.05 6.30 -26.55
C TYR A 276 -1.88 5.34 -26.35
N ASP A 277 -0.82 5.82 -25.71
CA ASP A 277 0.32 5.01 -25.30
C ASP A 277 -0.10 3.86 -24.37
N MET A 278 -0.98 4.12 -23.41
CA MET A 278 -1.52 3.09 -22.52
C MET A 278 -2.39 2.06 -23.26
N ASN A 279 -3.07 2.45 -24.34
CA ASN A 279 -3.79 1.49 -25.17
C ASN A 279 -2.85 0.55 -25.91
N LEU A 280 -1.73 1.07 -26.42
CA LEU A 280 -0.70 0.22 -27.02
C LEU A 280 -0.07 -0.73 -26.02
N CYS A 281 0.25 -0.23 -24.81
CA CYS A 281 0.76 -1.08 -23.73
C CYS A 281 -0.26 -2.15 -23.32
N TYR A 282 -1.54 -1.82 -23.22
CA TYR A 282 -2.60 -2.80 -22.91
C TYR A 282 -2.64 -3.95 -23.93
N ILE A 283 -2.54 -3.62 -25.22
CA ILE A 283 -2.52 -4.64 -26.29
C ILE A 283 -1.29 -5.53 -26.15
N ASP A 284 -0.12 -4.95 -25.85
CA ASP A 284 1.11 -5.69 -25.65
C ASP A 284 1.01 -6.62 -24.41
N GLU A 285 0.50 -6.12 -23.32
CA GLU A 285 0.29 -6.90 -22.09
C GLU A 285 -0.71 -8.05 -22.32
N LEU A 286 -1.80 -7.77 -23.05
CA LEU A 286 -2.81 -8.78 -23.41
C LEU A 286 -2.21 -9.87 -24.32
N LEU A 287 -1.35 -9.50 -25.25
CA LEU A 287 -0.64 -10.46 -26.11
C LEU A 287 0.28 -11.36 -25.28
N TRP A 288 0.97 -10.81 -24.30
CA TRP A 288 1.77 -11.61 -23.37
C TRP A 288 0.90 -12.58 -22.57
N HIS A 289 -0.20 -12.11 -22.01
CA HIS A 289 -1.17 -12.95 -21.30
C HIS A 289 -1.71 -14.10 -22.18
N PHE A 290 -2.00 -13.81 -23.45
CA PHE A 290 -2.48 -14.81 -24.40
C PHE A 290 -1.43 -15.91 -24.69
N ASN A 291 -0.15 -15.59 -24.62
CA ASN A 291 0.95 -16.51 -24.89
C ASN A 291 1.35 -17.37 -23.67
N TRP A 292 0.81 -17.09 -22.49
CA TRP A 292 0.99 -17.89 -21.27
C TRP A 292 -0.11 -18.93 -21.12
#